data_64b1de07184d2bc8207219549b135e9a
#
_entry.id   64b1de07184d2bc8207219549b135e9a
#
_cell.length_a   1.000
_cell.length_b   1.000
_cell.length_c   1.000
_cell.angle_alpha   90.00
_cell.angle_beta   90.00
_cell.angle_gamma   90.00
#
_symmetry.space_group_name_H-M   'P 1'
#
loop_
_entity.id
_entity.type
_entity.pdbx_description
1 polymer ?
#
loop_
_entity_poly.entity_id
_entity_poly.type
_entity_poly.pdbx_seq_one_letter_code
_entity_poly.pdbx_strand_id
1 'polypeptide(L)'
;MTTFDELGIKKSILDGLKEIGFKEAFPIQVATIPILLSGRDVVGQAHTGTGKTAAFSISMLQKITPNGGIQGLVIAPTRELAIQITEEIRKLGKHTGIKAATVYGGQGMGLQLDQLRRGPEIVVATPGRLIDHLKRGSIKLNQVGHVVLDEADTMLDMGFIEDIEFILDLTPKQKIMSLFSATMPPAILRLAENYLNDPKQFLLDADDLSGEGISQSFLVIKDRDKLKYLLDFIEENKKGQTIVFCSTKHRTRDVARSLERSNYNVVAIEGDMSQHRREKSMSQFRRGKADVLVATDVAARGIDVPEVALVVNFDVPNQELMYFHRIGRTARAGAIGRAITLVSYSSIGDWKVIKQQTKVVMTDLNEQMGIEINIPDPLKRQIGPRRMGYQRSSYGQRRGRSSGSSHRSARDQYDRRNKPGDRRRDGGGKSYYGLRSRW
;
A
#
# COMPACT_ATOMS: atom_id res chain seq x y z
N MET A 1 3.42 31.19 -8.61
CA MET A 1 3.35 30.03 -7.70
C MET A 1 2.42 30.38 -6.55
N THR A 2 1.46 29.53 -6.21
CA THR A 2 0.45 29.81 -5.17
C THR A 2 1.01 29.46 -3.79
N THR A 3 0.90 30.38 -2.85
CA THR A 3 1.31 30.15 -1.46
C THR A 3 0.18 29.54 -0.64
N PHE A 4 0.50 28.86 0.45
CA PHE A 4 -0.52 28.27 1.35
C PHE A 4 -1.38 29.34 2.04
N ASP A 5 -0.85 30.55 2.23
CA ASP A 5 -1.59 31.67 2.82
C ASP A 5 -2.79 32.10 1.95
N GLU A 6 -2.71 31.91 0.62
CA GLU A 6 -3.79 32.22 -0.35
C GLU A 6 -4.92 31.18 -0.35
N LEU A 7 -4.72 29.99 0.24
CA LEU A 7 -5.69 28.89 0.24
C LEU A 7 -6.70 28.94 1.39
N GLY A 8 -6.74 30.00 2.20
CA GLY A 8 -7.69 30.16 3.29
C GLY A 8 -7.44 29.20 4.47
N ILE A 9 -6.19 28.82 4.72
CA ILE A 9 -5.79 27.86 5.76
C ILE A 9 -5.62 28.59 7.09
N LYS A 10 -6.10 27.96 8.20
CA LYS A 10 -5.95 28.50 9.56
C LYS A 10 -4.49 28.69 9.93
N LYS A 11 -4.22 29.78 10.68
CA LYS A 11 -2.86 30.12 11.13
C LYS A 11 -2.15 28.98 11.85
N SER A 12 -2.83 28.24 12.71
CA SER A 12 -2.23 27.07 13.41
C SER A 12 -1.71 25.97 12.48
N ILE A 13 -2.32 25.80 11.30
CA ILE A 13 -1.84 24.85 10.29
C ILE A 13 -0.72 25.47 9.45
N LEU A 14 -0.84 26.75 9.11
CA LEU A 14 0.24 27.50 8.42
C LEU A 14 1.54 27.52 9.24
N ASP A 15 1.45 27.65 10.55
CA ASP A 15 2.62 27.58 11.44
C ASP A 15 3.27 26.18 11.38
N GLY A 16 2.46 25.11 11.34
CA GLY A 16 2.94 23.74 11.13
C GLY A 16 3.63 23.54 9.77
N LEU A 17 3.03 24.06 8.70
CA LEU A 17 3.62 24.03 7.34
C LEU A 17 4.98 24.74 7.28
N LYS A 18 5.09 25.92 7.90
CA LYS A 18 6.34 26.70 7.96
C LYS A 18 7.45 25.94 8.70
N GLU A 19 7.12 25.29 9.82
CA GLU A 19 8.10 24.50 10.61
C GLU A 19 8.68 23.32 9.84
N ILE A 20 7.89 22.69 8.95
CA ILE A 20 8.36 21.57 8.12
C ILE A 20 8.91 22.00 6.75
N GLY A 21 9.00 23.32 6.51
CA GLY A 21 9.65 23.90 5.34
C GLY A 21 8.81 23.95 4.07
N PHE A 22 7.49 23.79 4.16
CA PHE A 22 6.58 23.99 3.02
C PHE A 22 6.44 25.47 2.71
N LYS A 23 6.85 25.91 1.53
CA LYS A 23 6.80 27.31 1.07
C LYS A 23 5.70 27.52 0.03
N GLU A 24 5.61 26.65 -0.94
CA GLU A 24 4.72 26.74 -2.09
C GLU A 24 3.85 25.50 -2.18
N ALA A 25 2.62 25.68 -2.63
CA ALA A 25 1.68 24.60 -2.80
C ALA A 25 1.87 23.88 -4.15
N PHE A 26 1.93 22.57 -4.13
CA PHE A 26 1.94 21.74 -5.34
C PHE A 26 0.62 21.84 -6.11
N PRO A 27 0.60 21.56 -7.43
CA PRO A 27 -0.61 21.64 -8.25
C PRO A 27 -1.81 20.90 -7.67
N ILE A 28 -1.62 19.68 -7.15
CA ILE A 28 -2.70 18.89 -6.53
C ILE A 28 -3.25 19.57 -5.26
N GLN A 29 -2.40 20.25 -4.49
CA GLN A 29 -2.80 20.94 -3.27
C GLN A 29 -3.61 22.18 -3.61
N VAL A 30 -3.15 22.98 -4.59
CA VAL A 30 -3.88 24.16 -5.09
C VAL A 30 -5.27 23.78 -5.62
N ALA A 31 -5.35 22.65 -6.33
CA ALA A 31 -6.58 22.18 -6.94
C ALA A 31 -7.56 21.60 -5.90
N THR A 32 -7.07 20.80 -4.93
CA THR A 32 -7.96 19.99 -4.06
C THR A 32 -8.29 20.64 -2.73
N ILE A 33 -7.37 21.40 -2.11
CA ILE A 33 -7.60 22.02 -0.80
C ILE A 33 -8.85 22.91 -0.79
N PRO A 34 -9.06 23.86 -1.70
CA PRO A 34 -10.24 24.73 -1.69
C PRO A 34 -11.55 23.95 -1.83
N ILE A 35 -11.57 22.88 -2.62
CA ILE A 35 -12.76 22.05 -2.85
C ILE A 35 -13.11 21.28 -1.57
N LEU A 36 -12.13 20.63 -0.93
CA LEU A 36 -12.32 19.93 0.33
C LEU A 36 -12.74 20.89 1.46
N LEU A 37 -12.19 22.09 1.49
CA LEU A 37 -12.59 23.13 2.44
C LEU A 37 -14.03 23.62 2.21
N SER A 38 -14.52 23.62 0.97
CA SER A 38 -15.92 23.91 0.66
C SER A 38 -16.89 22.79 1.05
N GLY A 39 -16.38 21.61 1.47
CA GLY A 39 -17.20 20.47 1.89
C GLY A 39 -17.61 19.54 0.75
N ARG A 40 -16.96 19.60 -0.40
CA ARG A 40 -17.20 18.71 -1.55
C ARG A 40 -16.22 17.56 -1.58
N ASP A 41 -16.68 16.45 -2.14
CA ASP A 41 -15.88 15.25 -2.35
C ASP A 41 -14.87 15.42 -3.49
N VAL A 42 -13.76 14.68 -3.41
CA VAL A 42 -12.67 14.75 -4.39
C VAL A 42 -12.24 13.35 -4.83
N VAL A 43 -12.09 13.16 -6.13
CA VAL A 43 -11.34 12.06 -6.72
C VAL A 43 -10.06 12.64 -7.33
N GLY A 44 -8.91 12.25 -6.78
CA GLY A 44 -7.60 12.71 -7.25
C GLY A 44 -6.80 11.55 -7.87
N GLN A 45 -6.56 11.61 -9.18
CA GLN A 45 -5.60 10.72 -9.81
C GLN A 45 -4.23 11.39 -9.78
N ALA A 46 -3.32 10.88 -8.95
CA ALA A 46 -1.97 11.44 -8.82
C ALA A 46 -1.00 10.41 -8.23
N HIS A 47 0.25 10.47 -8.66
CA HIS A 47 1.33 9.58 -8.18
C HIS A 47 1.79 9.89 -6.75
N THR A 48 2.59 9.00 -6.18
CA THR A 48 3.28 9.24 -4.90
C THR A 48 4.28 10.39 -5.06
N GLY A 49 4.35 11.26 -4.04
CA GLY A 49 5.28 12.40 -4.05
C GLY A 49 4.70 13.72 -4.58
N THR A 50 3.47 13.75 -5.09
CA THR A 50 2.81 14.97 -5.58
C THR A 50 2.23 15.87 -4.47
N GLY A 51 2.31 15.45 -3.20
CA GLY A 51 1.81 16.24 -2.07
C GLY A 51 0.35 15.97 -1.67
N LYS A 52 -0.26 14.85 -2.12
CA LYS A 52 -1.63 14.44 -1.76
C LYS A 52 -1.86 14.38 -0.25
N THR A 53 -0.91 13.78 0.48
CA THR A 53 -1.00 13.61 1.93
C THR A 53 -1.19 14.95 2.64
N ALA A 54 -0.41 15.97 2.28
CA ALA A 54 -0.58 17.30 2.84
C ALA A 54 -1.94 17.91 2.46
N ALA A 55 -2.40 17.72 1.22
CA ALA A 55 -3.67 18.28 0.76
C ALA A 55 -4.87 17.82 1.59
N PHE A 56 -5.04 16.51 1.76
CA PHE A 56 -6.15 16.00 2.56
C PHE A 56 -5.93 16.22 4.06
N SER A 57 -4.69 16.15 4.56
CA SER A 57 -4.38 16.39 5.97
C SER A 57 -4.72 17.81 6.39
N ILE A 58 -4.35 18.83 5.60
CA ILE A 58 -4.69 20.23 5.82
C ILE A 58 -6.20 20.40 5.89
N SER A 59 -6.92 19.82 4.92
CA SER A 59 -8.39 19.92 4.85
C SER A 59 -9.07 19.27 6.07
N MET A 60 -8.59 18.11 6.51
CA MET A 60 -9.09 17.44 7.72
C MET A 60 -8.80 18.27 8.98
N LEU A 61 -7.55 18.71 9.18
CA LEU A 61 -7.14 19.52 10.32
C LEU A 61 -7.90 20.85 10.43
N GLN A 62 -8.32 21.42 9.29
CA GLN A 62 -9.10 22.65 9.24
C GLN A 62 -10.54 22.48 9.74
N LYS A 63 -11.15 21.33 9.48
CA LYS A 63 -12.57 21.03 9.74
C LYS A 63 -12.80 20.34 11.09
N ILE A 64 -11.85 19.55 11.56
CA ILE A 64 -11.95 18.75 12.79
C ILE A 64 -11.76 19.66 14.02
N THR A 65 -12.48 19.35 15.09
CA THR A 65 -12.40 20.05 16.36
C THR A 65 -11.77 19.15 17.43
N PRO A 66 -10.87 19.69 18.27
CA PRO A 66 -10.27 18.92 19.37
C PRO A 66 -11.33 18.39 20.36
N ASN A 67 -11.05 17.22 20.95
CA ASN A 67 -11.90 16.52 21.94
C ASN A 67 -13.30 16.10 21.44
N GLY A 68 -13.52 16.08 20.13
CA GLY A 68 -14.78 15.68 19.50
C GLY A 68 -14.92 14.19 19.15
N GLY A 69 -14.02 13.33 19.66
CA GLY A 69 -13.97 11.92 19.25
C GLY A 69 -13.40 11.73 17.85
N ILE A 70 -13.54 10.53 17.27
CA ILE A 70 -12.99 10.21 15.96
C ILE A 70 -13.85 10.86 14.87
N GLN A 71 -13.34 11.94 14.28
CA GLN A 71 -14.00 12.73 13.23
C GLN A 71 -13.37 12.52 11.85
N GLY A 72 -12.11 12.06 11.82
CA GLY A 72 -11.35 11.80 10.59
C GLY A 72 -10.91 10.35 10.50
N LEU A 73 -11.07 9.75 9.33
CA LEU A 73 -10.61 8.41 8.99
C LEU A 73 -9.79 8.44 7.70
N VAL A 74 -8.57 7.92 7.76
CA VAL A 74 -7.74 7.68 6.58
C VAL A 74 -7.51 6.18 6.46
N ILE A 75 -7.80 5.60 5.29
CA ILE A 75 -7.56 4.20 4.99
C ILE A 75 -6.40 4.11 4.00
N ALA A 76 -5.37 3.35 4.36
CA ALA A 76 -4.15 3.16 3.58
C ALA A 76 -3.84 1.66 3.41
N PRO A 77 -3.26 1.22 2.26
CA PRO A 77 -3.02 -0.21 1.98
C PRO A 77 -2.00 -0.85 2.90
N THR A 78 -1.01 -0.08 3.35
CA THR A 78 0.14 -0.61 4.07
C THR A 78 0.35 0.08 5.42
N ARG A 79 1.02 -0.64 6.32
CA ARG A 79 1.36 -0.17 7.66
C ARG A 79 2.28 1.04 7.62
N GLU A 80 3.24 0.97 6.71
CA GLU A 80 4.26 1.99 6.50
C GLU A 80 3.62 3.31 6.05
N LEU A 81 2.73 3.25 5.06
CA LEU A 81 2.00 4.42 4.59
C LEU A 81 1.08 4.99 5.70
N ALA A 82 0.39 4.13 6.45
CA ALA A 82 -0.44 4.58 7.57
C ALA A 82 0.37 5.31 8.66
N ILE A 83 1.57 4.82 8.99
CA ILE A 83 2.48 5.48 9.93
C ILE A 83 2.94 6.83 9.37
N GLN A 84 3.37 6.85 8.11
CA GLN A 84 3.85 8.05 7.42
C GLN A 84 2.77 9.14 7.38
N ILE A 85 1.55 8.80 6.95
CA ILE A 85 0.42 9.73 6.94
C ILE A 85 0.15 10.27 8.36
N THR A 86 0.17 9.41 9.39
CA THR A 86 -0.05 9.84 10.77
C THR A 86 1.02 10.82 11.24
N GLU A 87 2.29 10.57 10.91
CA GLU A 87 3.39 11.47 11.24
C GLU A 87 3.26 12.82 10.54
N GLU A 88 2.85 12.83 9.28
CA GLU A 88 2.62 14.05 8.52
C GLU A 88 1.44 14.86 9.10
N ILE A 89 0.32 14.21 9.40
CA ILE A 89 -0.83 14.84 10.08
C ILE A 89 -0.40 15.46 11.42
N ARG A 90 0.43 14.76 12.21
CA ARG A 90 0.92 15.28 13.51
C ARG A 90 1.83 16.48 13.35
N LYS A 91 2.71 16.47 12.34
CA LYS A 91 3.60 17.63 12.06
C LYS A 91 2.80 18.84 11.62
N LEU A 92 1.89 18.66 10.64
CA LEU A 92 1.01 19.72 10.15
C LEU A 92 0.05 20.25 11.22
N GLY A 93 -0.49 19.34 12.05
CA GLY A 93 -1.44 19.65 13.12
C GLY A 93 -0.83 20.02 14.46
N LYS A 94 0.49 20.24 14.56
CA LYS A 94 1.20 20.46 15.82
C LYS A 94 0.59 21.57 16.70
N HIS A 95 0.09 22.62 16.08
CA HIS A 95 -0.50 23.78 16.75
C HIS A 95 -2.04 23.77 16.76
N THR A 96 -2.69 22.67 16.37
CA THR A 96 -4.16 22.59 16.29
C THR A 96 -4.81 21.96 17.52
N GLY A 97 -4.05 21.25 18.35
CA GLY A 97 -4.55 20.44 19.45
C GLY A 97 -5.18 19.10 19.01
N ILE A 98 -5.23 18.80 17.71
CA ILE A 98 -5.80 17.57 17.15
C ILE A 98 -4.78 16.42 17.27
N LYS A 99 -5.26 15.28 17.75
CA LYS A 99 -4.46 14.06 17.92
C LYS A 99 -4.76 13.06 16.81
N ALA A 100 -3.73 12.40 16.31
CA ALA A 100 -3.86 11.33 15.34
C ALA A 100 -3.30 10.01 15.89
N ALA A 101 -3.99 8.90 15.64
CA ALA A 101 -3.56 7.55 15.98
C ALA A 101 -3.43 6.68 14.75
N THR A 102 -2.47 5.74 14.77
CA THR A 102 -2.28 4.76 13.70
C THR A 102 -2.78 3.39 14.15
N VAL A 103 -3.55 2.71 13.27
CA VAL A 103 -4.16 1.40 13.52
C VAL A 103 -3.78 0.44 12.39
N TYR A 104 -2.88 -0.53 12.66
CA TYR A 104 -2.38 -1.45 11.64
C TYR A 104 -2.02 -2.82 12.18
N GLY A 105 -2.03 -3.83 11.31
CA GLY A 105 -1.70 -5.22 11.67
C GLY A 105 -0.22 -5.41 12.03
N GLY A 106 0.09 -6.37 12.92
CA GLY A 106 1.46 -6.72 13.31
C GLY A 106 2.02 -5.96 14.52
N GLN A 107 1.34 -4.89 14.97
CA GLN A 107 1.58 -4.27 16.26
C GLN A 107 0.68 -4.90 17.33
N GLY A 108 1.14 -4.96 18.58
CA GLY A 108 0.34 -5.46 19.69
C GLY A 108 -0.95 -4.67 19.88
N MET A 109 -2.09 -5.38 20.03
CA MET A 109 -3.41 -4.77 20.20
C MET A 109 -3.46 -3.84 21.42
N GLY A 110 -2.81 -4.19 22.53
CA GLY A 110 -2.78 -3.37 23.75
C GLY A 110 -2.23 -1.97 23.52
N LEU A 111 -1.13 -1.84 22.76
CA LEU A 111 -0.53 -0.53 22.45
C LEU A 111 -1.49 0.35 21.62
N GLN A 112 -2.24 -0.24 20.71
CA GLN A 112 -3.22 0.51 19.91
C GLN A 112 -4.43 0.92 20.76
N LEU A 113 -4.90 0.06 21.65
CA LEU A 113 -5.95 0.41 22.61
C LEU A 113 -5.53 1.58 23.53
N ASP A 114 -4.27 1.59 23.98
CA ASP A 114 -3.76 2.70 24.79
C ASP A 114 -3.67 4.01 24.01
N GLN A 115 -3.32 3.95 22.73
CA GLN A 115 -3.35 5.12 21.84
C GLN A 115 -4.78 5.63 21.64
N LEU A 116 -5.75 4.72 21.40
CA LEU A 116 -7.15 5.08 21.23
C LEU A 116 -7.81 5.67 22.48
N ARG A 117 -7.41 5.21 23.70
CA ARG A 117 -7.87 5.80 24.98
C ARG A 117 -7.44 7.25 25.17
N ARG A 118 -6.41 7.73 24.48
CA ARG A 118 -5.99 9.13 24.52
C ARG A 118 -6.92 10.06 23.73
N GLY A 119 -7.98 9.52 23.14
CA GLY A 119 -9.01 10.27 22.40
C GLY A 119 -8.49 10.93 21.12
N PRO A 120 -7.96 10.19 20.14
CA PRO A 120 -7.56 10.78 18.88
C PRO A 120 -8.80 11.19 18.07
N GLU A 121 -8.70 12.33 17.40
CA GLU A 121 -9.72 12.83 16.48
C GLU A 121 -9.55 12.28 15.06
N ILE A 122 -8.34 11.86 14.72
CA ILE A 122 -8.03 11.26 13.41
C ILE A 122 -7.47 9.87 13.63
N VAL A 123 -8.02 8.89 12.90
CA VAL A 123 -7.50 7.52 12.83
C VAL A 123 -6.99 7.25 11.42
N VAL A 124 -5.73 6.84 11.30
CA VAL A 124 -5.14 6.35 10.06
C VAL A 124 -4.98 4.85 10.18
N ALA A 125 -5.56 4.08 9.26
CA ALA A 125 -5.69 2.65 9.45
C ALA A 125 -5.39 1.83 8.19
N THR A 126 -4.92 0.58 8.40
CA THR A 126 -5.03 -0.47 7.37
C THR A 126 -6.34 -1.22 7.53
N PRO A 127 -7.00 -1.67 6.41
CA PRO A 127 -8.36 -2.21 6.45
C PRO A 127 -8.57 -3.32 7.49
N GLY A 128 -7.84 -4.42 7.41
CA GLY A 128 -8.06 -5.58 8.28
C GLY A 128 -7.95 -5.28 9.77
N ARG A 129 -6.98 -4.45 10.23
CA ARG A 129 -6.85 -4.10 11.66
C ARG A 129 -7.93 -3.11 12.11
N LEU A 130 -8.38 -2.23 11.23
CA LEU A 130 -9.51 -1.36 11.53
C LEU A 130 -10.78 -2.20 11.77
N ILE A 131 -11.03 -3.19 10.94
CA ILE A 131 -12.15 -4.14 11.12
C ILE A 131 -12.06 -4.88 12.44
N ASP A 132 -10.85 -5.32 12.87
CA ASP A 132 -10.66 -5.94 14.19
C ASP A 132 -11.09 -5.01 15.33
N HIS A 133 -10.72 -3.71 15.26
CA HIS A 133 -11.12 -2.72 16.25
C HIS A 133 -12.61 -2.40 16.21
N LEU A 134 -13.22 -2.35 15.01
CA LEU A 134 -14.66 -2.15 14.84
C LEU A 134 -15.47 -3.32 15.44
N LYS A 135 -15.09 -4.56 15.12
CA LYS A 135 -15.69 -5.78 15.69
C LYS A 135 -15.58 -5.87 17.21
N ARG A 136 -14.52 -5.33 17.80
CA ARG A 136 -14.29 -5.24 19.25
C ARG A 136 -15.01 -4.03 19.89
N GLY A 137 -15.58 -3.14 19.12
CA GLY A 137 -16.21 -1.90 19.62
C GLY A 137 -15.20 -0.89 20.20
N SER A 138 -13.89 -1.06 19.97
CA SER A 138 -12.85 -0.13 20.44
C SER A 138 -12.70 1.10 19.55
N ILE A 139 -13.23 1.08 18.35
CA ILE A 139 -13.42 2.21 17.44
C ILE A 139 -14.89 2.27 17.04
N LYS A 140 -15.43 3.48 17.01
CA LYS A 140 -16.77 3.79 16.48
C LYS A 140 -16.61 4.87 15.44
N LEU A 141 -17.27 4.70 14.28
CA LEU A 141 -17.17 5.61 13.12
C LEU A 141 -18.36 6.54 12.97
N ASN A 142 -19.31 6.55 13.90
CA ASN A 142 -20.55 7.30 13.84
C ASN A 142 -20.42 8.84 13.85
N GLN A 143 -19.23 9.34 14.19
CA GLN A 143 -18.93 10.79 14.19
C GLN A 143 -17.94 11.18 13.09
N VAL A 144 -17.55 10.23 12.22
CA VAL A 144 -16.60 10.50 11.14
C VAL A 144 -17.24 11.39 10.08
N GLY A 145 -16.75 12.61 9.98
CA GLY A 145 -17.19 13.60 8.98
C GLY A 145 -16.21 13.69 7.78
N HIS A 146 -15.02 13.10 7.88
CA HIS A 146 -14.02 13.09 6.83
C HIS A 146 -13.44 11.71 6.63
N VAL A 147 -13.50 11.19 5.40
CA VAL A 147 -12.92 9.92 5.01
C VAL A 147 -11.96 10.11 3.84
N VAL A 148 -10.80 9.52 3.93
CA VAL A 148 -9.79 9.49 2.86
C VAL A 148 -9.43 8.04 2.54
N LEU A 149 -9.47 7.69 1.27
CA LEU A 149 -8.86 6.48 0.72
C LEU A 149 -7.60 6.89 -0.03
N ASP A 150 -6.44 6.48 0.46
CA ASP A 150 -5.16 6.77 -0.20
C ASP A 150 -4.56 5.50 -0.80
N GLU A 151 -4.00 5.60 -2.01
CA GLU A 151 -3.56 4.48 -2.84
C GLU A 151 -4.65 3.41 -3.03
N ALA A 152 -5.84 3.83 -3.50
CA ALA A 152 -6.98 2.94 -3.66
C ALA A 152 -6.74 1.78 -4.63
N ASP A 153 -5.97 2.00 -5.70
CA ASP A 153 -5.53 0.96 -6.64
C ASP A 153 -4.64 -0.10 -5.96
N THR A 154 -3.74 0.32 -5.08
CA THR A 154 -2.94 -0.60 -4.27
C THR A 154 -3.83 -1.45 -3.35
N MET A 155 -4.88 -0.85 -2.76
CA MET A 155 -5.84 -1.58 -1.94
C MET A 155 -6.65 -2.59 -2.76
N LEU A 156 -7.01 -2.25 -3.99
CA LEU A 156 -7.65 -3.17 -4.94
C LEU A 156 -6.73 -4.36 -5.28
N ASP A 157 -5.47 -4.10 -5.61
CA ASP A 157 -4.49 -5.15 -5.91
C ASP A 157 -4.27 -6.11 -4.73
N MET A 158 -4.41 -5.62 -3.50
CA MET A 158 -4.29 -6.41 -2.28
C MET A 158 -5.59 -7.13 -1.90
N GLY A 159 -6.68 -6.92 -2.64
CA GLY A 159 -7.97 -7.57 -2.41
C GLY A 159 -8.79 -6.97 -1.27
N PHE A 160 -8.55 -5.71 -0.89
CA PHE A 160 -9.23 -5.05 0.24
C PHE A 160 -10.53 -4.33 -0.13
N ILE A 161 -11.05 -4.48 -1.34
CA ILE A 161 -12.25 -3.73 -1.77
C ILE A 161 -13.46 -4.04 -0.87
N GLU A 162 -13.74 -5.32 -0.61
CA GLU A 162 -14.84 -5.73 0.27
C GLU A 162 -14.66 -5.21 1.72
N ASP A 163 -13.42 -5.21 2.21
CA ASP A 163 -13.08 -4.64 3.53
C ASP A 163 -13.33 -3.12 3.57
N ILE A 164 -13.00 -2.41 2.49
CA ILE A 164 -13.21 -0.96 2.38
C ILE A 164 -14.71 -0.66 2.34
N GLU A 165 -15.48 -1.35 1.52
CA GLU A 165 -16.94 -1.20 1.44
C GLU A 165 -17.58 -1.44 2.82
N PHE A 166 -17.21 -2.52 3.50
CA PHE A 166 -17.67 -2.80 4.87
C PHE A 166 -17.35 -1.66 5.85
N ILE A 167 -16.16 -1.06 5.78
CA ILE A 167 -15.78 0.07 6.65
C ILE A 167 -16.60 1.31 6.30
N LEU A 168 -16.76 1.63 5.01
CA LEU A 168 -17.50 2.80 4.54
C LEU A 168 -18.98 2.74 4.90
N ASP A 169 -19.59 1.55 4.89
CA ASP A 169 -20.98 1.34 5.30
C ASP A 169 -21.22 1.64 6.79
N LEU A 170 -20.16 1.57 7.62
CA LEU A 170 -20.22 1.94 9.04
C LEU A 170 -19.99 3.44 9.31
N THR A 171 -19.68 4.22 8.28
CA THR A 171 -19.51 5.68 8.40
C THR A 171 -20.82 6.42 8.13
N PRO A 172 -21.01 7.66 8.64
CA PRO A 172 -22.17 8.47 8.31
C PRO A 172 -22.34 8.68 6.80
N LYS A 173 -23.59 8.76 6.33
CA LYS A 173 -23.87 9.09 4.92
C LYS A 173 -23.41 10.50 4.56
N GLN A 174 -23.63 11.45 5.44
CA GLN A 174 -23.12 12.82 5.29
C GLN A 174 -21.69 12.87 5.80
N LYS A 175 -20.76 12.93 4.89
CA LYS A 175 -19.31 13.07 5.15
C LYS A 175 -18.65 13.70 3.93
N ILE A 176 -17.46 14.24 4.12
CA ILE A 176 -16.58 14.64 3.00
C ILE A 176 -15.69 13.46 2.72
N MET A 177 -15.64 13.02 1.47
CA MET A 177 -14.82 11.88 1.09
C MET A 177 -13.80 12.27 0.02
N SER A 178 -12.60 11.76 0.19
CA SER A 178 -11.53 11.90 -0.80
C SER A 178 -11.02 10.52 -1.20
N LEU A 179 -10.90 10.28 -2.49
CA LEU A 179 -10.30 9.07 -3.04
C LEU A 179 -9.09 9.47 -3.86
N PHE A 180 -7.91 9.01 -3.44
CA PHE A 180 -6.66 9.20 -4.17
C PHE A 180 -6.14 7.87 -4.69
N SER A 181 -5.74 7.85 -5.95
CA SER A 181 -5.24 6.66 -6.63
C SER A 181 -4.27 7.07 -7.74
N ALA A 182 -3.30 6.24 -8.06
CA ALA A 182 -2.46 6.48 -9.23
C ALA A 182 -3.18 6.06 -10.52
N THR A 183 -4.06 5.06 -10.45
CA THR A 183 -4.87 4.58 -11.57
C THR A 183 -6.33 4.46 -11.18
N MET A 184 -7.23 4.49 -12.17
CA MET A 184 -8.68 4.42 -12.00
C MET A 184 -9.28 3.20 -12.73
N PRO A 185 -8.96 1.97 -12.29
CA PRO A 185 -9.58 0.77 -12.88
C PRO A 185 -11.09 0.75 -12.57
N PRO A 186 -11.90 -0.01 -13.34
CA PRO A 186 -13.37 -0.03 -13.21
C PRO A 186 -13.88 -0.31 -11.80
N ALA A 187 -13.14 -1.07 -10.98
CA ALA A 187 -13.51 -1.33 -9.60
C ALA A 187 -13.40 -0.08 -8.71
N ILE A 188 -12.36 0.74 -8.90
CA ILE A 188 -12.17 2.00 -8.17
C ILE A 188 -13.19 3.05 -8.62
N LEU A 189 -13.51 3.11 -9.92
CA LEU A 189 -14.56 3.99 -10.41
C LEU A 189 -15.92 3.64 -9.79
N ARG A 190 -16.28 2.36 -9.73
CA ARG A 190 -17.50 1.91 -9.04
C ARG A 190 -17.51 2.27 -7.55
N LEU A 191 -16.38 2.10 -6.87
CA LEU A 191 -16.25 2.51 -5.46
C LEU A 191 -16.49 4.02 -5.31
N ALA A 192 -15.92 4.83 -6.20
CA ALA A 192 -16.16 6.27 -6.21
C ALA A 192 -17.63 6.61 -6.47
N GLU A 193 -18.27 5.99 -7.47
CA GLU A 193 -19.69 6.19 -7.79
C GLU A 193 -20.62 5.83 -6.63
N ASN A 194 -20.32 4.77 -5.88
CA ASN A 194 -21.16 4.29 -4.79
C ASN A 194 -21.05 5.12 -3.50
N TYR A 195 -19.89 5.69 -3.21
CA TYR A 195 -19.60 6.28 -1.89
C TYR A 195 -19.31 7.77 -1.89
N LEU A 196 -18.94 8.38 -3.03
CA LEU A 196 -18.73 9.83 -3.13
C LEU A 196 -19.98 10.52 -3.70
N ASN A 197 -20.21 11.75 -3.24
CA ASN A 197 -21.35 12.57 -3.66
C ASN A 197 -20.88 13.71 -4.57
N ASP A 198 -21.20 13.67 -5.86
CA ASP A 198 -20.80 14.66 -6.88
C ASP A 198 -19.32 15.08 -6.74
N PRO A 199 -18.36 14.13 -6.79
CA PRO A 199 -16.98 14.43 -6.52
C PRO A 199 -16.37 15.29 -7.63
N LYS A 200 -15.54 16.27 -7.24
CA LYS A 200 -14.70 16.94 -8.20
C LYS A 200 -13.53 16.03 -8.58
N GLN A 201 -13.40 15.76 -9.87
CA GLN A 201 -12.32 14.91 -10.37
C GLN A 201 -11.11 15.78 -10.76
N PHE A 202 -9.95 15.38 -10.29
CA PHE A 202 -8.66 15.93 -10.66
C PHE A 202 -7.81 14.80 -11.25
N LEU A 203 -7.75 14.81 -12.56
CA LEU A 203 -6.87 13.91 -13.31
C LEU A 203 -5.60 14.73 -13.57
N LEU A 204 -4.61 14.61 -12.70
CA LEU A 204 -3.28 15.08 -13.02
C LEU A 204 -2.72 14.06 -14.02
N ASP A 205 -2.56 14.54 -15.22
CA ASP A 205 -2.26 13.85 -16.46
C ASP A 205 -1.90 12.37 -16.36
N ALA A 206 -2.79 11.53 -16.91
CA ALA A 206 -2.49 10.12 -17.16
C ALA A 206 -1.24 9.94 -18.05
N ASP A 207 -0.83 11.01 -18.71
CA ASP A 207 0.38 11.07 -19.57
C ASP A 207 1.68 11.22 -18.75
N ASP A 208 1.62 11.62 -17.47
CA ASP A 208 2.79 11.74 -16.60
C ASP A 208 3.25 10.40 -15.97
N LEU A 209 2.66 9.26 -16.38
CA LEU A 209 3.26 7.94 -16.19
C LEU A 209 4.58 7.79 -16.97
N SER A 210 4.99 8.81 -17.71
CA SER A 210 6.21 8.78 -18.51
C SER A 210 7.48 8.57 -17.70
N GLY A 211 7.44 8.80 -16.37
CA GLY A 211 8.67 8.82 -15.55
C GLY A 211 9.60 9.94 -16.00
N GLU A 212 9.06 11.14 -16.26
CA GLU A 212 9.88 12.32 -16.57
C GLU A 212 10.98 12.49 -15.54
N GLY A 213 12.20 12.76 -16.01
CA GLY A 213 13.39 12.83 -15.17
C GLY A 213 13.99 11.45 -14.82
N ILE A 214 13.39 10.31 -15.26
CA ILE A 214 13.96 8.98 -15.04
C ILE A 214 14.59 8.45 -16.34
N SER A 215 15.91 8.26 -16.33
CA SER A 215 16.59 7.50 -17.38
C SER A 215 16.25 6.03 -17.24
N GLN A 216 15.47 5.48 -18.18
CA GLN A 216 14.99 4.12 -18.15
C GLN A 216 15.74 3.24 -19.14
N SER A 217 16.26 2.12 -18.67
CA SER A 217 17.00 1.16 -19.50
C SER A 217 16.68 -0.29 -19.13
N PHE A 218 16.94 -1.21 -20.05
CA PHE A 218 16.79 -2.64 -19.80
C PHE A 218 17.94 -3.43 -20.38
N LEU A 219 18.17 -4.62 -19.79
CA LEU A 219 19.22 -5.54 -20.20
C LEU A 219 18.66 -6.96 -20.25
N VAL A 220 18.66 -7.58 -21.44
CA VAL A 220 18.18 -8.97 -21.66
C VAL A 220 19.35 -9.93 -21.50
N ILE A 221 19.32 -10.79 -20.47
CA ILE A 221 20.43 -11.68 -20.09
C ILE A 221 19.91 -13.02 -19.53
N LYS A 222 20.83 -13.97 -19.36
CA LYS A 222 20.53 -15.21 -18.63
C LYS A 222 20.30 -14.91 -17.16
N ASP A 223 19.37 -15.61 -16.55
CA ASP A 223 19.02 -15.38 -15.13
C ASP A 223 20.24 -15.51 -14.20
N ARG A 224 21.13 -16.45 -14.45
CA ARG A 224 22.38 -16.66 -13.69
C ARG A 224 23.37 -15.51 -13.76
N ASP A 225 23.29 -14.67 -14.79
CA ASP A 225 24.22 -13.57 -15.02
C ASP A 225 23.72 -12.24 -14.40
N LYS A 226 22.46 -12.19 -13.96
CA LYS A 226 21.84 -10.99 -13.38
C LYS A 226 22.62 -10.40 -12.20
N LEU A 227 23.14 -11.26 -11.32
CA LEU A 227 23.87 -10.79 -10.14
C LEU A 227 25.15 -10.04 -10.53
N LYS A 228 25.87 -10.50 -11.54
CA LYS A 228 27.06 -9.83 -12.05
C LYS A 228 26.74 -8.41 -12.50
N TYR A 229 25.75 -8.26 -13.38
CA TYR A 229 25.36 -6.94 -13.88
C TYR A 229 24.75 -6.04 -12.79
N LEU A 230 24.05 -6.62 -11.81
CA LEU A 230 23.59 -5.86 -10.65
C LEU A 230 24.76 -5.23 -9.89
N LEU A 231 25.84 -6.00 -9.65
CA LEU A 231 27.04 -5.51 -9.00
C LEU A 231 27.70 -4.39 -9.81
N ASP A 232 27.84 -4.59 -11.14
CA ASP A 232 28.41 -3.58 -12.03
C ASP A 232 27.61 -2.26 -11.97
N PHE A 233 26.28 -2.30 -12.01
CA PHE A 233 25.42 -1.11 -11.95
C PHE A 233 25.45 -0.41 -10.57
N ILE A 234 25.51 -1.18 -9.47
CA ILE A 234 25.66 -0.59 -8.12
C ILE A 234 27.02 0.10 -8.01
N GLU A 235 28.08 -0.50 -8.54
CA GLU A 235 29.44 0.04 -8.55
C GLU A 235 29.52 1.36 -9.34
N GLU A 236 28.89 1.43 -10.52
CA GLU A 236 28.75 2.67 -11.30
C GLU A 236 28.03 3.77 -10.53
N ASN A 237 27.16 3.40 -9.59
CA ASN A 237 26.28 4.30 -8.84
C ASN A 237 26.73 4.53 -7.38
N LYS A 238 28.00 4.33 -7.06
CA LYS A 238 28.57 4.41 -5.70
C LYS A 238 28.23 5.66 -4.87
N LYS A 239 27.85 6.74 -5.51
CA LYS A 239 27.55 8.03 -4.84
C LYS A 239 26.11 8.14 -4.31
N GLY A 240 25.26 7.15 -4.57
CA GLY A 240 23.84 7.20 -4.19
C GLY A 240 23.30 5.86 -3.72
N GLN A 241 22.19 5.90 -2.99
CA GLN A 241 21.50 4.69 -2.55
C GLN A 241 20.81 4.00 -3.71
N THR A 242 20.69 2.67 -3.63
CA THR A 242 20.07 1.82 -4.65
C THR A 242 18.92 1.02 -4.04
N ILE A 243 17.80 0.89 -4.77
CA ILE A 243 16.75 -0.08 -4.47
C ILE A 243 16.76 -1.19 -5.50
N VAL A 244 16.69 -2.44 -5.04
CA VAL A 244 16.62 -3.63 -5.90
C VAL A 244 15.30 -4.35 -5.65
N PHE A 245 14.47 -4.46 -6.68
CA PHE A 245 13.19 -5.15 -6.60
C PHE A 245 13.29 -6.60 -7.08
N CYS A 246 12.85 -7.53 -6.24
CA CYS A 246 12.77 -8.96 -6.53
C CYS A 246 11.33 -9.46 -6.47
N SER A 247 10.97 -10.45 -7.30
CA SER A 247 9.62 -11.00 -7.37
C SER A 247 9.22 -11.87 -6.17
N THR A 248 10.18 -12.48 -5.47
CA THR A 248 9.91 -13.42 -4.37
C THR A 248 10.75 -13.14 -3.13
N LYS A 249 10.22 -13.52 -1.96
CA LYS A 249 10.93 -13.44 -0.67
C LYS A 249 12.26 -14.18 -0.66
N HIS A 250 12.29 -15.37 -1.28
CA HIS A 250 13.50 -16.20 -1.38
C HIS A 250 14.58 -15.47 -2.19
N ARG A 251 14.20 -14.95 -3.36
CA ARG A 251 15.12 -14.21 -4.23
C ARG A 251 15.64 -12.92 -3.57
N THR A 252 14.78 -12.21 -2.83
CA THR A 252 15.18 -11.04 -2.04
C THR A 252 16.29 -11.41 -1.04
N ARG A 253 16.13 -12.51 -0.30
CA ARG A 253 17.14 -12.98 0.66
C ARG A 253 18.45 -13.40 -0.01
N ASP A 254 18.37 -14.09 -1.15
CA ASP A 254 19.55 -14.56 -1.88
C ASP A 254 20.33 -13.41 -2.50
N VAL A 255 19.65 -12.46 -3.13
CA VAL A 255 20.29 -11.26 -3.68
C VAL A 255 20.93 -10.43 -2.56
N ALA A 256 20.23 -10.20 -1.45
CA ALA A 256 20.78 -9.47 -0.31
C ALA A 256 22.05 -10.14 0.24
N ARG A 257 22.04 -11.46 0.48
CA ARG A 257 23.23 -12.21 0.95
C ARG A 257 24.39 -12.14 -0.05
N SER A 258 24.09 -12.15 -1.35
CA SER A 258 25.13 -12.07 -2.37
C SER A 258 25.79 -10.69 -2.40
N LEU A 259 25.01 -9.63 -2.25
CA LEU A 259 25.51 -8.27 -2.12
C LEU A 259 26.32 -8.07 -0.83
N GLU A 260 25.88 -8.62 0.31
CA GLU A 260 26.63 -8.60 1.58
C GLU A 260 28.00 -9.29 1.44
N ARG A 261 28.05 -10.44 0.74
CA ARG A 261 29.31 -11.14 0.44
C ARG A 261 30.25 -10.34 -0.47
N SER A 262 29.70 -9.41 -1.24
CA SER A 262 30.45 -8.47 -2.08
C SER A 262 30.78 -7.15 -1.36
N ASN A 263 30.68 -7.14 -0.01
CA ASN A 263 31.02 -6.02 0.88
C ASN A 263 30.13 -4.75 0.72
N TYR A 264 28.90 -4.88 0.27
CA TYR A 264 27.93 -3.79 0.31
C TYR A 264 27.16 -3.78 1.64
N ASN A 265 26.82 -2.59 2.14
CA ASN A 265 25.92 -2.46 3.29
C ASN A 265 24.47 -2.63 2.80
N VAL A 266 23.88 -3.78 3.06
CA VAL A 266 22.58 -4.17 2.50
C VAL A 266 21.55 -4.31 3.61
N VAL A 267 20.33 -3.87 3.33
CA VAL A 267 19.14 -4.25 4.09
C VAL A 267 18.12 -4.91 3.17
N ALA A 268 17.44 -5.92 3.68
CA ALA A 268 16.38 -6.60 2.96
C ALA A 268 15.03 -6.32 3.62
N ILE A 269 13.95 -6.24 2.80
CA ILE A 269 12.56 -6.14 3.28
C ILE A 269 11.69 -7.09 2.49
N GLU A 270 11.01 -8.01 3.21
CA GLU A 270 10.10 -8.99 2.63
C GLU A 270 8.97 -9.35 3.60
N GLY A 271 7.95 -10.07 3.09
CA GLY A 271 6.68 -10.25 3.80
C GLY A 271 6.74 -11.05 5.10
N ASP A 272 7.74 -11.95 5.29
CA ASP A 272 7.84 -12.77 6.50
C ASP A 272 8.59 -12.07 7.65
N MET A 273 9.13 -10.87 7.41
CA MET A 273 9.82 -10.12 8.46
C MET A 273 8.85 -9.59 9.51
N SER A 274 9.26 -9.68 10.79
CA SER A 274 8.53 -8.99 11.84
C SER A 274 8.54 -7.47 11.63
N GLN A 275 7.49 -6.79 12.07
CA GLN A 275 7.37 -5.34 11.91
C GLN A 275 8.58 -4.58 12.49
N HIS A 276 9.05 -4.98 13.66
CA HIS A 276 10.24 -4.37 14.28
C HIS A 276 11.49 -4.49 13.39
N ARG A 277 11.70 -5.64 12.75
CA ARG A 277 12.84 -5.82 11.82
C ARG A 277 12.69 -4.95 10.57
N ARG A 278 11.47 -4.84 10.02
CA ARG A 278 11.19 -3.98 8.86
C ARG A 278 11.48 -2.51 9.18
N GLU A 279 10.97 -2.00 10.31
CA GLU A 279 11.22 -0.63 10.78
C GLU A 279 12.70 -0.36 11.00
N LYS A 280 13.43 -1.31 11.60
CA LYS A 280 14.88 -1.22 11.78
C LYS A 280 15.61 -1.14 10.44
N SER A 281 15.30 -2.03 9.48
CA SER A 281 15.88 -2.03 8.12
C SER A 281 15.61 -0.70 7.41
N MET A 282 14.37 -0.21 7.45
CA MET A 282 14.02 1.08 6.86
C MET A 282 14.73 2.26 7.52
N SER A 283 14.84 2.25 8.86
CA SER A 283 15.57 3.29 9.58
C SER A 283 17.06 3.31 9.21
N GLN A 284 17.67 2.14 9.00
CA GLN A 284 19.07 2.06 8.55
C GLN A 284 19.23 2.64 7.14
N PHE A 285 18.32 2.29 6.22
CA PHE A 285 18.34 2.80 4.85
C PHE A 285 18.11 4.31 4.81
N ARG A 286 17.07 4.84 5.49
CA ARG A 286 16.78 6.29 5.55
C ARG A 286 17.94 7.12 6.12
N ARG A 287 18.73 6.56 7.04
CA ARG A 287 19.88 7.23 7.63
C ARG A 287 21.18 7.10 6.82
N GLY A 288 21.11 6.51 5.63
CA GLY A 288 22.29 6.27 4.79
C GLY A 288 23.27 5.25 5.35
N LYS A 289 22.84 4.41 6.33
CA LYS A 289 23.68 3.34 6.90
C LYS A 289 23.68 2.07 6.07
N ALA A 290 22.79 1.97 5.12
CA ALA A 290 22.74 0.93 4.11
C ALA A 290 22.78 1.57 2.72
N ASP A 291 23.60 1.02 1.85
CA ASP A 291 23.79 1.51 0.48
C ASP A 291 22.73 0.93 -0.45
N VAL A 292 22.28 -0.30 -0.14
CA VAL A 292 21.33 -1.04 -0.97
C VAL A 292 20.15 -1.56 -0.13
N LEU A 293 18.96 -1.31 -0.64
CA LEU A 293 17.71 -1.93 -0.15
C LEU A 293 17.25 -2.98 -1.16
N VAL A 294 17.12 -4.24 -0.74
CA VAL A 294 16.54 -5.31 -1.55
C VAL A 294 15.14 -5.61 -1.04
N ALA A 295 14.13 -5.52 -1.91
CA ALA A 295 12.74 -5.63 -1.48
C ALA A 295 11.85 -6.42 -2.44
N THR A 296 10.76 -7.03 -1.91
CA THR A 296 9.63 -7.48 -2.74
C THR A 296 8.64 -6.33 -2.93
N ASP A 297 7.83 -6.38 -3.99
CA ASP A 297 6.80 -5.37 -4.26
C ASP A 297 5.87 -5.13 -3.08
N VAL A 298 5.32 -6.20 -2.52
CA VAL A 298 4.39 -6.13 -1.37
C VAL A 298 5.04 -5.46 -0.16
N ALA A 299 6.32 -5.72 0.06
CA ALA A 299 7.05 -5.16 1.18
C ALA A 299 7.53 -3.74 0.93
N ALA A 300 7.70 -3.33 -0.32
CA ALA A 300 8.15 -2.00 -0.72
C ALA A 300 7.01 -1.01 -0.98
N ARG A 301 5.76 -1.49 -1.10
CA ARG A 301 4.59 -0.63 -1.23
C ARG A 301 4.38 0.20 0.04
N GLY A 302 4.04 1.46 -0.12
CA GLY A 302 3.78 2.37 0.99
C GLY A 302 4.99 2.72 1.85
N ILE A 303 6.21 2.31 1.45
CA ILE A 303 7.42 2.69 2.15
C ILE A 303 7.83 4.09 1.66
N ASP A 304 7.94 5.03 2.59
CA ASP A 304 8.66 6.27 2.36
C ASP A 304 10.15 5.97 2.30
N VAL A 305 10.63 5.77 1.09
CA VAL A 305 12.05 5.63 0.83
C VAL A 305 12.55 7.00 0.42
N PRO A 306 13.65 7.50 1.01
CA PRO A 306 14.30 8.68 0.50
C PRO A 306 14.58 8.50 -1.00
N GLU A 307 14.66 9.58 -1.71
CA GLU A 307 15.01 9.54 -3.11
C GLU A 307 16.31 8.77 -3.31
N VAL A 308 16.26 7.77 -4.20
CA VAL A 308 17.42 6.96 -4.51
C VAL A 308 17.96 7.30 -5.90
N ALA A 309 19.25 7.17 -6.06
CA ALA A 309 19.89 7.46 -7.32
C ALA A 309 19.66 6.36 -8.38
N LEU A 310 19.46 5.11 -7.93
CA LEU A 310 19.27 3.97 -8.82
C LEU A 310 18.14 3.04 -8.33
N VAL A 311 17.26 2.68 -9.24
CA VAL A 311 16.29 1.58 -9.06
C VAL A 311 16.67 0.45 -10.00
N VAL A 312 16.82 -0.76 -9.47
CA VAL A 312 17.05 -1.97 -10.28
C VAL A 312 15.87 -2.92 -10.13
N ASN A 313 15.13 -3.15 -11.20
CA ASN A 313 14.20 -4.26 -11.29
C ASN A 313 14.99 -5.54 -11.57
N PHE A 314 15.43 -6.25 -10.52
CA PHE A 314 16.12 -7.53 -10.66
C PHE A 314 15.24 -8.57 -11.34
N ASP A 315 13.95 -8.53 -11.06
CA ASP A 315 12.92 -9.29 -11.75
C ASP A 315 11.91 -8.33 -12.40
N VAL A 316 11.48 -8.68 -13.61
CA VAL A 316 10.44 -7.96 -14.34
C VAL A 316 9.16 -7.95 -13.49
N PRO A 317 8.53 -6.79 -13.27
CA PRO A 317 7.23 -6.75 -12.60
C PRO A 317 6.15 -7.43 -13.45
N ASN A 318 5.07 -7.87 -12.82
CA ASN A 318 3.97 -8.57 -13.50
C ASN A 318 2.93 -7.64 -14.12
N GLN A 319 2.99 -6.34 -13.82
CA GLN A 319 2.04 -5.34 -14.30
C GLN A 319 2.75 -4.00 -14.56
N GLU A 320 2.23 -3.22 -15.51
CA GLU A 320 2.73 -1.88 -15.84
C GLU A 320 2.72 -0.94 -14.63
N LEU A 321 1.60 -0.90 -13.92
CA LEU A 321 1.46 -0.06 -12.73
C LEU A 321 2.55 -0.34 -11.69
N MET A 322 2.90 -1.62 -11.51
CA MET A 322 3.97 -2.02 -10.60
C MET A 322 5.33 -1.50 -11.08
N TYR A 323 5.56 -1.49 -12.39
CA TYR A 323 6.77 -0.92 -12.97
C TYR A 323 6.92 0.55 -12.58
N PHE A 324 5.87 1.36 -12.75
CA PHE A 324 5.90 2.78 -12.39
C PHE A 324 6.03 3.01 -10.88
N HIS A 325 5.35 2.22 -10.04
CA HIS A 325 5.51 2.28 -8.58
C HIS A 325 6.94 1.98 -8.12
N ARG A 326 7.66 1.11 -8.84
CA ARG A 326 9.06 0.81 -8.55
C ARG A 326 9.98 1.95 -8.99
N ILE A 327 9.90 2.38 -10.25
CA ILE A 327 10.79 3.41 -10.77
C ILE A 327 10.53 4.78 -10.14
N GLY A 328 9.29 5.09 -9.73
CA GLY A 328 8.93 6.31 -9.00
C GLY A 328 9.54 6.42 -7.59
N ARG A 329 10.49 5.53 -7.23
CA ARG A 329 11.35 5.70 -6.04
C ARG A 329 12.60 6.53 -6.33
N THR A 330 12.82 6.93 -7.56
CA THR A 330 13.89 7.84 -8.00
C THR A 330 13.29 9.07 -8.69
N ALA A 331 14.09 10.08 -8.99
CA ALA A 331 13.72 11.32 -9.71
C ALA A 331 12.58 12.11 -9.07
N ARG A 332 12.57 12.29 -7.74
CA ARG A 332 11.63 13.18 -7.06
C ARG A 332 12.20 14.61 -7.00
N ALA A 333 11.31 15.58 -6.93
CA ALA A 333 11.66 17.00 -6.74
C ALA A 333 12.62 17.59 -7.80
N GLY A 334 12.59 17.09 -9.06
CA GLY A 334 13.38 17.64 -10.17
C GLY A 334 14.80 17.08 -10.30
N ALA A 335 15.17 16.05 -9.52
CA ALA A 335 16.43 15.32 -9.71
C ALA A 335 16.33 14.30 -10.86
N ILE A 336 17.45 13.98 -11.50
CA ILE A 336 17.52 12.95 -12.54
C ILE A 336 17.75 11.59 -11.87
N GLY A 337 16.80 10.67 -12.06
CA GLY A 337 16.88 9.30 -11.57
C GLY A 337 17.29 8.30 -12.64
N ARG A 338 17.77 7.12 -12.22
CA ARG A 338 18.11 6.00 -13.11
C ARG A 338 17.32 4.76 -12.73
N ALA A 339 16.70 4.10 -13.72
CA ALA A 339 15.99 2.84 -13.54
C ALA A 339 16.48 1.79 -14.56
N ILE A 340 16.84 0.61 -14.07
CA ILE A 340 17.35 -0.49 -14.92
C ILE A 340 16.51 -1.73 -14.68
N THR A 341 16.08 -2.40 -15.76
CA THR A 341 15.33 -3.67 -15.67
C THR A 341 16.15 -4.82 -16.22
N LEU A 342 16.43 -5.83 -15.38
CA LEU A 342 17.13 -7.06 -15.77
C LEU A 342 16.13 -8.09 -16.27
N VAL A 343 16.08 -8.29 -17.57
CA VAL A 343 15.11 -9.16 -18.23
C VAL A 343 15.74 -10.53 -18.45
N SER A 344 15.23 -11.56 -17.77
CA SER A 344 15.63 -12.95 -18.08
C SER A 344 14.99 -13.43 -19.38
N TYR A 345 15.57 -14.41 -20.06
CA TYR A 345 14.98 -14.97 -21.28
C TYR A 345 13.57 -15.50 -21.08
N SER A 346 13.24 -16.02 -19.89
CA SER A 346 11.90 -16.47 -19.54
C SER A 346 10.88 -15.33 -19.33
N SER A 347 11.34 -14.12 -19.03
CA SER A 347 10.48 -12.95 -18.75
C SER A 347 10.40 -11.96 -19.92
N ILE A 348 10.98 -12.28 -21.09
CA ILE A 348 10.94 -11.40 -22.26
C ILE A 348 9.48 -11.13 -22.71
N GLY A 349 8.60 -12.15 -22.60
CA GLY A 349 7.19 -11.98 -22.96
C GLY A 349 6.49 -10.94 -22.09
N ASP A 350 6.65 -11.05 -20.78
CA ASP A 350 6.07 -10.11 -19.81
C ASP A 350 6.68 -8.71 -19.98
N TRP A 351 7.99 -8.62 -20.21
CA TRP A 351 8.67 -7.36 -20.48
C TRP A 351 8.16 -6.65 -21.74
N LYS A 352 7.91 -7.37 -22.83
CA LYS A 352 7.35 -6.79 -24.06
C LYS A 352 5.98 -6.17 -23.81
N VAL A 353 5.13 -6.80 -23.01
CA VAL A 353 3.82 -6.26 -22.65
C VAL A 353 3.98 -4.94 -21.89
N ILE A 354 4.83 -4.92 -20.87
CA ILE A 354 5.10 -3.70 -20.08
C ILE A 354 5.64 -2.60 -20.99
N LYS A 355 6.65 -2.89 -21.82
CA LYS A 355 7.25 -1.90 -22.73
C LYS A 355 6.23 -1.29 -23.70
N GLN A 356 5.27 -2.10 -24.20
CA GLN A 356 4.22 -1.59 -25.07
C GLN A 356 3.21 -0.70 -24.34
N GLN A 357 2.85 -1.06 -23.12
CA GLN A 357 1.88 -0.33 -22.31
C GLN A 357 2.44 1.00 -21.80
N THR A 358 3.70 1.01 -21.37
CA THR A 358 4.34 2.21 -20.80
C THR A 358 4.58 3.32 -21.82
N LYS A 359 4.60 3.02 -23.13
CA LYS A 359 4.87 3.99 -24.22
C LYS A 359 6.12 4.87 -24.02
N VAL A 360 7.02 4.46 -23.14
CA VAL A 360 8.24 5.21 -22.79
C VAL A 360 9.40 4.75 -23.64
N VAL A 361 10.25 5.70 -24.06
CA VAL A 361 11.51 5.39 -24.74
C VAL A 361 12.49 4.84 -23.71
N MET A 362 12.86 3.57 -23.86
CA MET A 362 13.81 2.89 -22.98
C MET A 362 15.07 2.50 -23.74
N THR A 363 16.21 2.73 -23.13
CA THR A 363 17.50 2.39 -23.72
C THR A 363 17.75 0.87 -23.65
N ASP A 364 18.08 0.26 -24.80
CA ASP A 364 18.54 -1.14 -24.85
C ASP A 364 20.02 -1.21 -24.53
N LEU A 365 20.35 -1.75 -23.34
CA LEU A 365 21.74 -1.89 -22.90
C LEU A 365 22.44 -3.04 -23.63
N ASN A 366 21.74 -4.00 -24.24
CA ASN A 366 22.35 -5.05 -25.03
C ASN A 366 23.04 -4.46 -26.27
N GLU A 367 22.37 -3.52 -26.94
CA GLU A 367 22.96 -2.81 -28.09
C GLU A 367 24.17 -1.97 -27.67
N GLN A 368 24.05 -1.23 -26.55
CA GLN A 368 25.15 -0.37 -26.09
C GLN A 368 26.39 -1.17 -25.62
N MET A 369 26.16 -2.34 -25.00
CA MET A 369 27.24 -3.17 -24.45
C MET A 369 27.74 -4.25 -25.43
N GLY A 370 27.17 -4.34 -26.63
CA GLY A 370 27.50 -5.36 -27.62
C GLY A 370 27.19 -6.79 -27.16
N ILE A 371 26.15 -6.96 -26.32
CA ILE A 371 25.76 -8.27 -25.77
C ILE A 371 24.76 -8.94 -26.70
N GLU A 372 25.14 -10.03 -27.31
CA GLU A 372 24.24 -10.82 -28.17
C GLU A 372 23.19 -11.57 -27.35
N ILE A 373 21.91 -11.43 -27.76
CA ILE A 373 20.78 -12.12 -27.15
C ILE A 373 20.61 -13.50 -27.82
N ASN A 374 21.15 -14.54 -27.20
CA ASN A 374 21.03 -15.90 -27.69
C ASN A 374 19.95 -16.69 -26.93
N ILE A 375 18.69 -16.57 -27.38
CA ILE A 375 17.53 -17.21 -26.73
C ILE A 375 17.44 -18.68 -27.23
N PRO A 376 17.49 -19.69 -26.33
CA PRO A 376 17.31 -21.10 -26.71
C PRO A 376 15.98 -21.35 -27.39
N ASP A 377 15.94 -22.20 -28.43
CA ASP A 377 14.74 -22.52 -29.22
C ASP A 377 13.49 -22.94 -28.43
N PRO A 378 13.57 -23.74 -27.34
CA PRO A 378 12.39 -24.05 -26.54
C PRO A 378 11.72 -22.83 -25.91
N LEU A 379 12.49 -21.79 -25.57
CA LEU A 379 11.98 -20.55 -25.02
C LEU A 379 11.43 -19.60 -26.10
N LYS A 380 11.94 -19.66 -27.33
CA LYS A 380 11.41 -18.87 -28.44
C LYS A 380 9.93 -19.20 -28.71
N ARG A 381 9.47 -20.43 -28.46
CA ARG A 381 8.07 -20.86 -28.61
C ARG A 381 7.15 -20.35 -27.48
N GLN A 382 7.69 -19.95 -26.32
CA GLN A 382 6.93 -19.43 -25.18
C GLN A 382 6.79 -17.90 -25.17
N ILE A 383 7.53 -17.18 -26.02
CA ILE A 383 7.57 -15.72 -26.11
C ILE A 383 6.34 -15.12 -26.84
N GLY A 384 5.40 -15.95 -27.31
CA GLY A 384 4.10 -15.48 -27.79
C GLY A 384 3.30 -14.81 -26.66
N PRO A 385 2.42 -13.86 -26.98
CA PRO A 385 1.63 -13.17 -25.97
C PRO A 385 0.85 -14.18 -25.15
N ARG A 386 1.21 -14.38 -23.89
CA ARG A 386 0.36 -15.07 -22.91
C ARG A 386 -0.93 -14.25 -22.83
N ARG A 387 -2.02 -14.77 -23.41
CA ARG A 387 -3.34 -14.26 -23.13
C ARG A 387 -3.51 -14.32 -21.61
N MET A 388 -3.53 -13.16 -20.94
CA MET A 388 -3.98 -13.06 -19.56
C MET A 388 -5.39 -13.65 -19.52
N GLY A 389 -5.48 -14.88 -19.06
CA GLY A 389 -6.76 -15.52 -18.80
C GLY A 389 -7.36 -14.85 -17.57
N TYR A 390 -8.26 -13.90 -17.82
CA TYR A 390 -9.28 -13.59 -16.85
C TYR A 390 -9.98 -14.91 -16.53
N GLN A 391 -9.73 -15.52 -15.40
CA GLN A 391 -10.57 -16.56 -14.88
C GLN A 391 -11.94 -15.94 -14.58
N ARG A 392 -12.81 -15.91 -15.60
CA ARG A 392 -14.23 -15.80 -15.35
C ARG A 392 -14.61 -17.04 -14.54
N SER A 393 -14.91 -16.86 -13.29
CA SER A 393 -15.66 -17.84 -12.50
C SER A 393 -17.02 -18.01 -13.17
N SER A 394 -17.13 -19.04 -14.03
CA SER A 394 -18.39 -19.46 -14.59
C SER A 394 -19.19 -20.15 -13.47
N TYR A 395 -20.06 -19.42 -12.82
CA TYR A 395 -21.23 -20.02 -12.20
C TYR A 395 -22.11 -20.57 -13.31
N GLY A 396 -21.86 -21.83 -13.69
CA GLY A 396 -22.63 -22.57 -14.67
C GLY A 396 -23.99 -22.92 -14.11
N GLN A 397 -25.03 -22.30 -14.61
CA GLN A 397 -26.39 -22.80 -14.56
C GLN A 397 -26.44 -24.19 -15.21
N ARG A 398 -26.51 -25.23 -14.40
CA ARG A 398 -26.94 -26.56 -14.88
C ARG A 398 -28.44 -26.56 -15.13
N ARG A 399 -28.83 -26.34 -16.37
CA ARG A 399 -30.16 -26.77 -16.87
C ARG A 399 -30.16 -28.26 -16.98
N GLY A 400 -31.10 -28.90 -16.28
CA GLY A 400 -31.33 -30.34 -16.31
C GLY A 400 -31.77 -30.82 -17.70
N ARG A 401 -31.26 -31.98 -18.08
CA ARG A 401 -31.91 -32.89 -19.02
C ARG A 401 -32.16 -34.19 -18.31
N SER A 402 -33.43 -34.53 -18.25
CA SER A 402 -33.98 -35.76 -17.78
C SER A 402 -33.59 -36.94 -18.72
N SER A 403 -33.10 -38.02 -18.15
CA SER A 403 -33.33 -39.37 -18.67
C SER A 403 -33.38 -40.32 -17.50
N GLY A 404 -34.51 -40.99 -17.35
CA GLY A 404 -34.82 -41.88 -16.25
C GLY A 404 -34.07 -43.21 -16.37
N SER A 405 -33.81 -43.77 -15.21
CA SER A 405 -33.96 -45.22 -14.98
C SER A 405 -33.92 -45.48 -13.47
N SER A 406 -34.90 -46.30 -13.08
CA SER A 406 -35.18 -46.93 -11.81
C SER A 406 -33.94 -47.55 -11.11
N HIS A 407 -33.84 -47.46 -9.77
CA HIS A 407 -33.94 -48.57 -8.86
C HIS A 407 -33.65 -48.16 -7.39
N ARG A 408 -34.67 -48.45 -6.58
CA ARG A 408 -34.68 -49.01 -5.17
C ARG A 408 -33.67 -48.57 -4.14
N SER A 409 -34.24 -47.95 -3.13
CA SER A 409 -34.16 -48.28 -1.67
C SER A 409 -32.80 -48.56 -1.03
N ALA A 410 -32.40 -47.68 -0.16
CA ALA A 410 -31.86 -47.98 1.17
C ALA A 410 -32.13 -46.77 2.08
N ARG A 411 -33.30 -46.75 2.69
CA ARG A 411 -33.59 -46.09 3.96
C ARG A 411 -33.12 -47.05 5.06
N ASP A 412 -32.71 -46.47 6.19
CA ASP A 412 -32.38 -47.10 7.48
C ASP A 412 -30.88 -47.39 7.69
N GLN A 413 -30.31 -46.45 8.41
CA GLN A 413 -29.40 -46.65 9.54
C GLN A 413 -28.60 -45.36 9.77
N TYR A 414 -29.07 -44.52 10.68
CA TYR A 414 -28.27 -43.76 11.63
C TYR A 414 -29.19 -42.79 12.41
N ASP A 415 -30.05 -43.41 13.18
CA ASP A 415 -30.71 -42.71 14.29
C ASP A 415 -30.57 -43.58 15.54
N ARG A 416 -29.53 -43.28 16.35
CA ARG A 416 -29.39 -43.66 17.76
C ARG A 416 -27.99 -43.28 18.27
N ARG A 417 -27.95 -42.15 18.94
CA ARG A 417 -27.10 -41.87 20.13
C ARG A 417 -27.09 -40.38 20.39
N ASN A 418 -27.93 -39.98 21.29
CA ASN A 418 -27.68 -39.17 22.48
C ASN A 418 -28.98 -38.59 23.02
N LYS A 419 -29.52 -39.28 24.03
CA LYS A 419 -30.41 -38.68 25.01
C LYS A 419 -29.69 -38.59 26.36
N PRO A 420 -29.94 -37.53 27.18
CA PRO A 420 -29.21 -37.25 28.41
C PRO A 420 -29.71 -38.10 29.56
N GLY A 421 -28.77 -38.63 30.32
CA GLY A 421 -28.98 -39.33 31.58
C GLY A 421 -28.83 -38.42 32.78
N ASP A 422 -29.94 -38.17 33.39
CA ASP A 422 -30.14 -37.60 34.72
C ASP A 422 -29.56 -38.56 35.78
N ARG A 423 -28.70 -38.12 36.70
CA ARG A 423 -28.50 -38.71 38.01
C ARG A 423 -28.03 -37.73 39.05
N ARG A 424 -28.84 -37.69 40.06
CA ARG A 424 -28.84 -36.93 41.31
C ARG A 424 -27.72 -37.37 42.27
N ARG A 425 -27.38 -36.39 43.18
CA ARG A 425 -27.05 -36.52 44.65
C ARG A 425 -25.75 -37.16 45.03
N ASP A 426 -24.98 -36.48 45.82
CA ASP A 426 -24.77 -36.29 47.25
C ASP A 426 -23.37 -35.72 47.45
N GLY A 427 -23.04 -34.71 48.25
CA GLY A 427 -23.33 -34.56 49.65
C GLY A 427 -21.99 -34.26 50.37
N GLY A 428 -21.94 -33.21 51.18
CA GLY A 428 -20.84 -32.96 52.14
C GLY A 428 -19.86 -31.88 51.70
N GLY A 429 -19.85 -30.68 52.18
CA GLY A 429 -19.89 -30.18 53.55
C GLY A 429 -18.47 -29.96 54.08
N LYS A 430 -18.04 -28.69 54.13
CA LYS A 430 -17.42 -28.05 55.29
C LYS A 430 -16.74 -26.73 54.91
N SER A 431 -17.28 -25.71 55.42
CA SER A 431 -16.83 -24.46 55.94
C SER A 431 -15.40 -24.43 56.50
N TYR A 432 -14.74 -23.29 56.38
CA TYR A 432 -14.10 -22.51 57.45
C TYR A 432 -13.45 -21.25 56.88
N TYR A 433 -13.91 -20.08 57.35
CA TYR A 433 -13.22 -18.93 57.94
C TYR A 433 -11.85 -18.55 57.27
N GLY A 434 -11.49 -17.35 57.00
CA GLY A 434 -11.89 -16.04 57.51
C GLY A 434 -10.71 -15.10 57.44
N LEU A 435 -11.01 -13.80 57.48
CA LEU A 435 -10.16 -12.69 57.93
C LEU A 435 -9.16 -12.07 56.93
N ARG A 436 -9.52 -10.81 56.46
CA ARG A 436 -8.95 -9.50 56.85
C ARG A 436 -7.41 -9.38 56.71
N SER A 437 -6.88 -8.44 56.01
CA SER A 437 -6.87 -6.98 56.13
C SER A 437 -5.72 -6.39 55.32
N ARG A 438 -5.97 -5.18 54.77
CA ARG A 438 -5.09 -4.00 54.68
C ARG A 438 -3.63 -4.21 54.28
N TRP A 439 -3.24 -3.62 53.19
CA TRP A 439 -2.61 -2.29 53.05
C TRP A 439 -2.75 -1.87 51.59
#